data_d4ca28ad136dd01a6e1b4410bf608cbc
#
_entry.id   d4ca28ad136dd01a6e1b4410bf608cbc
#
_cell.length_a   1.000
_cell.length_b   1.000
_cell.length_c   1.000
_cell.angle_alpha   90.00
_cell.angle_beta   90.00
_cell.angle_gamma   90.00
#
_symmetry.space_group_name_H-M   'P 1'
#
loop_
_entity.id
_entity.type
_entity.pdbx_description
1 polymer ?
#
loop_
_entity_poly.entity_id
_entity_poly.type
_entity_poly.pdbx_seq_one_letter_code
_entity_poly.pdbx_strand_id
1 'polypeptide(L)'
;MATFDKKAPGVYVEEISKLPPSVASVATAIPGFVGYTEKGTKDTAIRVESLIDFEEKFGYACKIAISEEDKINGLEYKLHESMRLFYANGGGICYVVSVGNYTDAISNTALETGISMLEPIDEVTMIVVPDAVSLEIKDLASVQNAALAQCLELKDRVAILDVKDTGNCNTDATNFRNSIGTKGASYGAAYYPYIKSVYDREINVYDIYKGLELSNQELENAQYYAELSEPTEESTLFAKQLMSKPEYAKLVAKIQEQANLLPPSGAIAGIYCANDNQRGVWHAPANMSVSGISDINVRISDKQQGELNENTSGKCINAIRAFQGKGILVWGARTLDGLSSEWKYIS
;
A
#
# COMPACT_ATOMS: atom_id res chain seq x y z
N MET A 1 -6.09 -39.04 34.39
CA MET A 1 -5.46 -40.32 34.04
C MET A 1 -6.30 -41.44 34.63
N ALA A 2 -7.03 -42.20 33.81
CA ALA A 2 -7.76 -43.38 34.25
C ALA A 2 -6.74 -44.52 34.25
N THR A 3 -6.36 -44.97 35.42
CA THR A 3 -5.55 -46.18 35.62
C THR A 3 -6.46 -47.39 35.40
N PHE A 4 -6.29 -48.06 34.28
CA PHE A 4 -6.95 -49.36 34.03
C PHE A 4 -6.31 -50.40 34.92
N ASP A 5 -7.12 -51.00 35.81
CA ASP A 5 -6.71 -52.11 36.69
C ASP A 5 -6.61 -53.40 35.86
N LYS A 6 -5.36 -53.78 35.51
CA LYS A 6 -5.04 -54.94 34.63
C LYS A 6 -5.10 -56.30 35.44
N LYS A 7 -6.17 -56.56 36.17
CA LYS A 7 -6.25 -57.74 37.07
C LYS A 7 -6.79 -59.02 36.37
N ALA A 8 -7.25 -58.96 35.14
CA ALA A 8 -7.72 -60.13 34.42
C ALA A 8 -6.85 -60.42 33.19
N PRO A 9 -6.62 -61.69 32.79
CA PRO A 9 -5.95 -62.01 31.55
C PRO A 9 -6.79 -61.54 30.35
N GLY A 10 -6.20 -60.72 29.50
CA GLY A 10 -6.86 -60.15 28.30
C GLY A 10 -5.89 -59.40 27.45
N VAL A 11 -6.30 -59.09 26.22
CA VAL A 11 -5.55 -58.19 25.34
C VAL A 11 -5.97 -56.76 25.67
N TYR A 12 -5.03 -55.94 26.15
CA TYR A 12 -5.23 -54.53 26.45
C TYR A 12 -4.63 -53.72 25.33
N VAL A 13 -5.42 -52.91 24.66
CA VAL A 13 -4.95 -51.93 23.67
C VAL A 13 -4.85 -50.61 24.38
N GLU A 14 -3.63 -50.11 24.55
CA GLU A 14 -3.37 -48.77 25.02
C GLU A 14 -3.20 -47.88 23.79
N GLU A 15 -4.20 -47.04 23.46
CA GLU A 15 -4.05 -45.97 22.49
C GLU A 15 -3.17 -44.85 23.07
N ILE A 16 -1.91 -44.91 22.76
CA ILE A 16 -1.03 -43.76 22.97
C ILE A 16 -1.33 -42.76 21.84
N SER A 17 -2.20 -41.81 22.11
CA SER A 17 -2.38 -40.65 21.25
C SER A 17 -1.07 -39.84 21.24
N LYS A 18 -0.19 -40.17 20.32
CA LYS A 18 0.85 -39.26 19.88
C LYS A 18 0.16 -38.22 19.03
N LEU A 19 -0.40 -37.18 19.66
CA LEU A 19 -0.73 -35.97 18.93
C LEU A 19 0.51 -35.59 18.16
N PRO A 20 0.42 -35.46 16.83
CA PRO A 20 1.51 -34.82 16.09
C PRO A 20 1.76 -33.47 16.75
N PRO A 21 3.01 -32.98 16.77
CA PRO A 21 3.28 -31.66 17.28
C PRO A 21 2.27 -30.74 16.62
N SER A 22 1.56 -29.93 17.42
CA SER A 22 0.57 -29.00 16.91
C SER A 22 1.25 -28.23 15.78
N VAL A 23 0.77 -28.39 14.55
CA VAL A 23 1.23 -27.58 13.43
C VAL A 23 0.85 -26.16 13.84
N ALA A 24 1.84 -25.38 14.24
CA ALA A 24 1.62 -23.98 14.51
C ALA A 24 1.10 -23.38 13.22
N SER A 25 -0.07 -22.72 13.28
CA SER A 25 -0.58 -21.97 12.14
C SER A 25 0.44 -20.90 11.80
N VAL A 26 1.18 -21.09 10.71
CA VAL A 26 2.10 -20.07 10.18
C VAL A 26 1.23 -19.08 9.43
N ALA A 27 1.42 -17.78 9.69
CA ALA A 27 0.76 -16.74 8.93
C ALA A 27 1.15 -16.89 7.44
N THR A 28 0.16 -17.06 6.57
CA THR A 28 0.37 -17.39 5.15
C THR A 28 0.53 -16.14 4.27
N ALA A 29 0.17 -14.97 4.78
CA ALA A 29 0.21 -13.71 4.06
C ALA A 29 0.91 -12.66 4.93
N ILE A 30 2.23 -12.51 4.74
CA ILE A 30 3.07 -11.52 5.43
C ILE A 30 3.71 -10.61 4.37
N PRO A 31 3.24 -9.35 4.19
CA PRO A 31 3.84 -8.45 3.24
C PRO A 31 5.16 -7.84 3.73
N GLY A 32 6.09 -7.63 2.80
CA GLY A 32 7.22 -6.75 2.92
C GLY A 32 6.93 -5.43 2.19
N PHE A 33 6.84 -4.35 2.93
CA PHE A 33 6.67 -3.00 2.42
C PHE A 33 8.02 -2.31 2.26
N VAL A 34 8.21 -1.63 1.13
CA VAL A 34 9.42 -0.85 0.85
C VAL A 34 9.02 0.58 0.52
N GLY A 35 9.65 1.56 1.16
CA GLY A 35 9.37 2.96 0.90
C GLY A 35 10.11 3.92 1.82
N TYR A 36 9.72 5.18 1.78
CA TYR A 36 10.30 6.26 2.55
C TYR A 36 9.51 6.50 3.84
N THR A 37 10.21 6.87 4.91
CA THR A 37 9.62 7.04 6.25
C THR A 37 10.15 8.30 6.92
N GLU A 38 9.47 8.81 7.94
CA GLU A 38 9.93 9.99 8.70
C GLU A 38 11.24 9.70 9.44
N LYS A 39 11.36 8.50 10.02
CA LYS A 39 12.51 8.03 10.81
C LYS A 39 12.68 6.54 10.64
N GLY A 40 13.67 5.97 11.28
CA GLY A 40 13.92 4.52 11.29
C GLY A 40 15.27 4.17 10.70
N THR A 41 15.64 2.90 10.86
CA THR A 41 16.92 2.39 10.33
C THR A 41 16.78 2.13 8.84
N LYS A 42 17.62 2.80 8.05
CA LYS A 42 17.65 2.65 6.60
C LYS A 42 18.14 1.25 6.19
N ASP A 43 17.61 0.75 5.08
CA ASP A 43 18.03 -0.49 4.42
C ASP A 43 18.04 -1.72 5.36
N THR A 44 17.08 -1.74 6.29
CA THR A 44 16.91 -2.85 7.23
C THR A 44 15.44 -3.25 7.30
N ALA A 45 15.14 -4.52 7.10
CA ALA A 45 13.79 -5.02 7.23
C ALA A 45 13.42 -5.18 8.72
N ILE A 46 12.41 -4.43 9.14
CA ILE A 46 11.93 -4.41 10.53
C ILE A 46 10.52 -4.98 10.58
N ARG A 47 10.32 -5.95 11.47
CA ARG A 47 9.00 -6.54 11.71
C ARG A 47 8.09 -5.56 12.43
N VAL A 48 6.86 -5.45 11.95
CA VAL A 48 5.81 -4.54 12.45
C VAL A 48 4.53 -5.34 12.66
N GLU A 49 3.84 -5.08 13.78
CA GLU A 49 2.66 -5.87 14.18
C GLU A 49 1.36 -5.06 14.13
N SER A 50 1.46 -3.74 14.17
CA SER A 50 0.30 -2.83 14.15
C SER A 50 0.66 -1.48 13.56
N LEU A 51 -0.36 -0.65 13.26
CA LEU A 51 -0.13 0.73 12.81
C LEU A 51 0.60 1.56 13.87
N ILE A 52 0.27 1.38 15.15
CA ILE A 52 0.95 2.08 16.26
C ILE A 52 2.42 1.70 16.32
N ASP A 53 2.73 0.41 16.21
CA ASP A 53 4.11 -0.11 16.17
C ASP A 53 4.88 0.43 14.95
N PHE A 54 4.19 0.58 13.80
CA PHE A 54 4.77 1.23 12.63
C PHE A 54 5.11 2.70 12.92
N GLU A 55 4.16 3.47 13.47
CA GLU A 55 4.36 4.89 13.78
C GLU A 55 5.44 5.12 14.85
N GLU A 56 5.55 4.23 15.84
CA GLU A 56 6.64 4.27 16.82
C GLU A 56 8.02 4.06 16.19
N LYS A 57 8.14 3.13 15.25
CA LYS A 57 9.41 2.77 14.61
C LYS A 57 9.80 3.69 13.45
N PHE A 58 8.82 4.12 12.66
CA PHE A 58 9.03 4.78 11.37
C PHE A 58 8.46 6.21 11.28
N GLY A 59 7.70 6.64 12.29
CA GLY A 59 7.07 7.96 12.34
C GLY A 59 5.76 8.04 11.57
N TYR A 60 5.37 9.28 11.29
CA TYR A 60 4.08 9.61 10.68
C TYR A 60 4.21 9.91 9.18
N ALA A 61 3.08 10.31 8.58
CA ALA A 61 3.04 10.75 7.19
C ALA A 61 3.90 11.99 6.96
N CYS A 62 4.44 12.13 5.75
CA CYS A 62 5.16 13.33 5.35
C CYS A 62 4.25 14.56 5.50
N LYS A 63 4.76 15.64 6.08
CA LYS A 63 4.04 16.91 6.16
C LYS A 63 3.80 17.46 4.76
N ILE A 64 2.59 17.97 4.55
CA ILE A 64 2.23 18.63 3.30
C ILE A 64 2.62 20.09 3.40
N ALA A 65 3.40 20.57 2.46
CA ALA A 65 3.82 21.97 2.38
C ALA A 65 3.64 22.51 0.97
N ILE A 66 3.41 23.83 0.86
CA ILE A 66 3.38 24.53 -0.43
C ILE A 66 4.66 25.33 -0.61
N SER A 67 5.36 25.09 -1.73
CA SER A 67 6.55 25.83 -2.10
C SER A 67 6.22 27.21 -2.67
N GLU A 68 7.27 28.03 -2.90
CA GLU A 68 7.13 29.36 -3.54
C GLU A 68 6.62 29.29 -5.00
N GLU A 69 6.71 28.11 -5.63
CA GLU A 69 6.24 27.86 -6.99
C GLU A 69 4.81 27.24 -7.01
N ASP A 70 4.02 27.39 -5.95
CA ASP A 70 2.68 26.82 -5.76
C ASP A 70 2.64 25.28 -5.89
N LYS A 71 3.80 24.62 -5.74
CA LYS A 71 3.88 23.17 -5.79
C LYS A 71 3.59 22.55 -4.42
N ILE A 72 2.70 21.59 -4.40
CA ILE A 72 2.39 20.81 -3.21
C ILE A 72 3.44 19.71 -3.05
N ASN A 73 4.20 19.76 -1.96
CA ASN A 73 5.21 18.76 -1.59
C ASN A 73 4.67 17.81 -0.52
N GLY A 74 5.28 16.64 -0.39
CA GLY A 74 4.91 15.62 0.60
C GLY A 74 3.81 14.66 0.13
N LEU A 75 3.29 14.86 -1.10
CA LEU A 75 2.30 13.97 -1.70
C LEU A 75 2.94 12.74 -2.37
N GLU A 76 4.21 12.78 -2.64
CA GLU A 76 4.98 11.74 -3.32
C GLU A 76 5.19 10.50 -2.45
N TYR A 77 5.28 10.64 -1.13
CA TYR A 77 5.46 9.54 -0.19
C TYR A 77 4.11 8.95 0.20
N LYS A 78 3.91 7.68 -0.14
CA LYS A 78 2.62 6.98 -0.01
C LYS A 78 2.64 5.85 1.02
N LEU A 79 3.82 5.50 1.56
CA LEU A 79 3.97 4.31 2.41
C LEU A 79 3.10 4.39 3.66
N HIS A 80 3.11 5.50 4.40
CA HIS A 80 2.33 5.63 5.65
C HIS A 80 0.83 5.42 5.40
N GLU A 81 0.26 6.09 4.40
CA GLU A 81 -1.16 5.94 4.05
C GLU A 81 -1.49 4.54 3.54
N SER A 82 -0.56 3.91 2.82
CA SER A 82 -0.70 2.52 2.39
C SER A 82 -0.72 1.56 3.58
N MET A 83 0.07 1.82 4.63
CA MET A 83 0.03 1.07 5.89
C MET A 83 -1.31 1.24 6.62
N ARG A 84 -1.88 2.45 6.66
CA ARG A 84 -3.23 2.68 7.21
C ARG A 84 -4.28 1.85 6.48
N LEU A 85 -4.22 1.83 5.14
CA LEU A 85 -5.14 1.03 4.32
C LEU A 85 -4.89 -0.47 4.47
N PHE A 86 -3.64 -0.90 4.64
CA PHE A 86 -3.29 -2.29 4.92
C PHE A 86 -3.98 -2.79 6.19
N TYR A 87 -3.84 -2.10 7.30
CA TYR A 87 -4.47 -2.48 8.56
C TYR A 87 -6.00 -2.34 8.51
N ALA A 88 -6.55 -1.35 7.82
CA ALA A 88 -8.00 -1.19 7.63
C ALA A 88 -8.65 -2.34 6.85
N ASN A 89 -7.87 -3.08 6.05
CA ASN A 89 -8.32 -4.19 5.23
C ASN A 89 -7.96 -5.58 5.79
N GLY A 90 -7.59 -5.65 7.06
CA GLY A 90 -7.32 -6.92 7.75
C GLY A 90 -5.86 -7.35 7.73
N GLY A 91 -4.96 -6.40 7.49
CA GLY A 91 -3.53 -6.60 7.63
C GLY A 91 -3.14 -6.97 9.06
N GLY A 92 -2.13 -7.81 9.18
CA GLY A 92 -1.55 -8.24 10.44
C GLY A 92 -0.05 -7.93 10.51
N ILE A 93 0.75 -8.94 10.82
CA ILE A 93 2.21 -8.83 10.83
C ILE A 93 2.70 -8.50 9.42
N CYS A 94 3.68 -7.59 9.34
CA CYS A 94 4.38 -7.26 8.09
C CYS A 94 5.85 -6.91 8.38
N TYR A 95 6.64 -6.80 7.33
CA TYR A 95 7.98 -6.24 7.37
C TYR A 95 8.02 -4.92 6.64
N VAL A 96 8.79 -3.96 7.14
CA VAL A 96 8.95 -2.65 6.52
C VAL A 96 10.44 -2.36 6.35
N VAL A 97 10.82 -1.93 5.15
CA VAL A 97 12.17 -1.46 4.81
C VAL A 97 12.09 0.03 4.49
N SER A 98 12.69 0.85 5.34
CA SER A 98 12.89 2.26 5.04
C SER A 98 14.11 2.41 4.13
N VAL A 99 13.93 3.07 2.99
CA VAL A 99 15.02 3.31 2.01
C VAL A 99 15.53 4.75 2.05
N GLY A 100 14.92 5.60 2.86
CA GLY A 100 15.28 6.99 3.03
C GLY A 100 14.24 7.74 3.85
N ASN A 101 14.48 9.02 4.06
CA ASN A 101 13.54 9.90 4.76
C ASN A 101 12.83 10.87 3.79
N TYR A 102 11.93 11.69 4.31
CA TYR A 102 11.13 12.62 3.50
C TYR A 102 11.89 13.85 2.97
N THR A 103 13.20 13.95 3.20
CA THR A 103 14.08 14.93 2.55
C THR A 103 14.79 14.37 1.33
N ASP A 104 14.79 13.04 1.17
CA ASP A 104 15.42 12.34 0.06
C ASP A 104 14.46 12.26 -1.13
N ALA A 105 14.92 12.57 -2.33
CA ALA A 105 14.12 12.33 -3.53
C ALA A 105 13.86 10.83 -3.74
N ILE A 106 12.65 10.49 -4.15
CA ILE A 106 12.31 9.08 -4.44
C ILE A 106 13.16 8.60 -5.62
N SER A 107 13.86 7.48 -5.42
CA SER A 107 14.78 6.88 -6.37
C SER A 107 14.46 5.41 -6.62
N ASN A 108 14.43 5.00 -7.88
CA ASN A 108 14.26 3.59 -8.25
C ASN A 108 15.36 2.72 -7.64
N THR A 109 16.62 3.15 -7.67
CA THR A 109 17.76 2.41 -7.09
C THR A 109 17.63 2.20 -5.58
N ALA A 110 17.13 3.20 -4.84
CA ALA A 110 16.89 3.05 -3.41
C ALA A 110 15.79 2.02 -3.15
N LEU A 111 14.68 2.09 -3.88
CA LEU A 111 13.57 1.14 -3.76
C LEU A 111 13.98 -0.29 -4.16
N GLU A 112 14.78 -0.46 -5.23
CA GLU A 112 15.33 -1.75 -5.64
C GLU A 112 16.26 -2.34 -4.56
N THR A 113 17.10 -1.51 -3.93
CA THR A 113 17.91 -1.92 -2.77
C THR A 113 17.01 -2.37 -1.62
N GLY A 114 15.96 -1.62 -1.30
CA GLY A 114 14.99 -2.00 -0.27
C GLY A 114 14.31 -3.34 -0.54
N ILE A 115 13.97 -3.64 -1.80
CA ILE A 115 13.44 -4.94 -2.21
C ILE A 115 14.46 -6.05 -1.89
N SER A 116 15.75 -5.84 -2.20
CA SER A 116 16.78 -6.85 -1.93
C SER A 116 16.98 -7.12 -0.43
N MET A 117 16.67 -6.16 0.45
CA MET A 117 16.71 -6.38 1.91
C MET A 117 15.63 -7.34 2.43
N LEU A 118 14.60 -7.61 1.65
CA LEU A 118 13.57 -8.60 1.97
C LEU A 118 13.97 -10.03 1.59
N GLU A 119 15.00 -10.21 0.76
CA GLU A 119 15.43 -11.52 0.25
C GLU A 119 15.74 -12.53 1.38
N PRO A 120 16.50 -12.19 2.43
CA PRO A 120 16.89 -13.14 3.47
C PRO A 120 15.75 -13.47 4.47
N ILE A 121 14.54 -12.94 4.28
CA ILE A 121 13.43 -13.12 5.22
C ILE A 121 12.41 -14.09 4.66
N ASP A 122 12.50 -15.35 5.08
CA ASP A 122 11.64 -16.44 4.61
C ASP A 122 10.14 -16.24 4.94
N GLU A 123 9.83 -15.42 5.96
CA GLU A 123 8.42 -15.15 6.35
C GLU A 123 7.69 -14.25 5.36
N VAL A 124 8.41 -13.46 4.55
CA VAL A 124 7.79 -12.53 3.61
C VAL A 124 7.21 -13.28 2.41
N THR A 125 5.91 -13.14 2.20
CA THR A 125 5.18 -13.78 1.11
C THR A 125 4.65 -12.80 0.05
N MET A 126 4.73 -11.50 0.31
CA MET A 126 4.30 -10.45 -0.62
C MET A 126 5.29 -9.29 -0.63
N ILE A 127 5.51 -8.68 -1.80
CA ILE A 127 6.30 -7.45 -1.96
C ILE A 127 5.37 -6.32 -2.38
N VAL A 128 5.46 -5.18 -1.67
CA VAL A 128 4.62 -4.00 -1.89
C VAL A 128 5.49 -2.74 -1.85
N VAL A 129 5.46 -1.93 -2.90
CA VAL A 129 6.30 -0.72 -3.03
C VAL A 129 5.44 0.48 -3.44
N PRO A 130 4.65 1.04 -2.50
CA PRO A 130 3.65 2.06 -2.85
C PRO A 130 4.25 3.39 -3.31
N ASP A 131 5.43 3.77 -2.84
CA ASP A 131 6.10 5.02 -3.22
C ASP A 131 6.59 5.03 -4.68
N ALA A 132 6.77 3.83 -5.26
CA ALA A 132 7.24 3.69 -6.65
C ALA A 132 6.33 4.38 -7.68
N VAL A 133 5.02 4.56 -7.38
CA VAL A 133 4.08 5.23 -8.29
C VAL A 133 4.39 6.70 -8.52
N SER A 134 5.17 7.31 -7.63
CA SER A 134 5.63 8.70 -7.76
C SER A 134 6.75 8.88 -8.79
N LEU A 135 7.41 7.78 -9.18
CA LEU A 135 8.43 7.76 -10.23
C LEU A 135 7.82 7.92 -11.63
N GLU A 136 8.69 8.23 -12.59
CA GLU A 136 8.34 8.13 -14.01
C GLU A 136 8.07 6.67 -14.39
N ILE A 137 7.27 6.44 -15.45
CA ILE A 137 6.80 5.10 -15.86
C ILE A 137 7.97 4.12 -16.04
N LYS A 138 9.09 4.56 -16.59
CA LYS A 138 10.27 3.72 -16.82
C LYS A 138 10.91 3.26 -15.52
N ASP A 139 11.04 4.17 -14.56
CA ASP A 139 11.68 3.91 -13.26
C ASP A 139 10.74 3.09 -12.36
N LEU A 140 9.43 3.38 -12.39
CA LEU A 140 8.41 2.53 -11.76
C LEU A 140 8.49 1.09 -12.29
N ALA A 141 8.58 0.91 -13.61
CA ALA A 141 8.71 -0.41 -14.22
C ALA A 141 10.02 -1.13 -13.81
N SER A 142 11.12 -0.40 -13.62
CA SER A 142 12.37 -0.96 -13.11
C SER A 142 12.19 -1.57 -11.73
N VAL A 143 11.59 -0.83 -10.79
CA VAL A 143 11.27 -1.29 -9.43
C VAL A 143 10.35 -2.52 -9.46
N GLN A 144 9.30 -2.47 -10.27
CA GLN A 144 8.35 -3.58 -10.40
C GLN A 144 8.99 -4.84 -11.00
N ASN A 145 9.87 -4.68 -12.00
CA ASN A 145 10.62 -5.80 -12.56
C ASN A 145 11.63 -6.39 -11.57
N ALA A 146 12.24 -5.58 -10.69
CA ALA A 146 13.10 -6.06 -9.62
C ALA A 146 12.30 -6.91 -8.60
N ALA A 147 11.10 -6.46 -8.21
CA ALA A 147 10.21 -7.25 -7.35
C ALA A 147 9.82 -8.59 -8.00
N LEU A 148 9.43 -8.57 -9.28
CA LEU A 148 9.11 -9.81 -10.03
C LEU A 148 10.32 -10.74 -10.17
N ALA A 149 11.52 -10.20 -10.34
CA ALA A 149 12.75 -11.00 -10.45
C ALA A 149 13.06 -11.72 -9.14
N GLN A 150 12.93 -11.04 -7.97
CA GLN A 150 13.11 -11.66 -6.66
C GLN A 150 12.05 -12.75 -6.42
N CYS A 151 10.78 -12.47 -6.75
CA CYS A 151 9.71 -13.47 -6.61
C CYS A 151 9.97 -14.71 -7.47
N LEU A 152 10.49 -14.55 -8.68
CA LEU A 152 10.83 -15.66 -9.58
C LEU A 152 12.01 -16.49 -9.06
N GLU A 153 12.98 -15.83 -8.42
CA GLU A 153 14.16 -16.49 -7.86
C GLU A 153 13.81 -17.32 -6.63
N LEU A 154 13.10 -16.72 -5.67
CA LEU A 154 12.76 -17.34 -4.40
C LEU A 154 11.56 -18.29 -4.50
N LYS A 155 10.56 -17.98 -5.34
CA LYS A 155 9.34 -18.78 -5.58
C LYS A 155 8.45 -19.00 -4.34
N ASP A 156 8.60 -18.17 -3.34
CA ASP A 156 7.87 -18.22 -2.06
C ASP A 156 6.99 -16.99 -1.83
N ARG A 157 7.06 -16.01 -2.74
CA ARG A 157 6.38 -14.72 -2.61
C ARG A 157 5.81 -14.21 -3.92
N VAL A 158 4.88 -13.26 -3.83
CA VAL A 158 4.21 -12.60 -4.95
C VAL A 158 4.38 -11.08 -4.84
N ALA A 159 4.53 -10.40 -5.99
CA ALA A 159 4.58 -8.94 -6.06
C ALA A 159 3.18 -8.36 -6.31
N ILE A 160 2.72 -7.45 -5.46
CA ILE A 160 1.50 -6.66 -5.65
C ILE A 160 1.92 -5.34 -6.30
N LEU A 161 1.48 -5.12 -7.54
CA LEU A 161 1.94 -4.04 -8.38
C LEU A 161 0.82 -3.00 -8.59
N ASP A 162 1.19 -1.74 -8.54
CA ASP A 162 0.29 -0.63 -8.85
C ASP A 162 0.48 -0.19 -10.31
N VAL A 163 -0.61 -0.03 -11.04
CA VAL A 163 -0.61 0.62 -12.34
C VAL A 163 -0.69 2.13 -12.11
N LYS A 164 0.26 2.91 -12.67
CA LYS A 164 0.23 4.38 -12.55
C LYS A 164 -1.04 4.93 -13.15
N ASP A 165 -1.83 5.62 -12.33
CA ASP A 165 -3.15 6.13 -12.71
C ASP A 165 -3.06 7.61 -13.08
N THR A 166 -3.29 7.92 -14.35
CA THR A 166 -3.33 9.28 -14.89
C THR A 166 -4.75 9.76 -15.17
N GLY A 167 -5.76 8.95 -14.83
CA GLY A 167 -7.17 9.22 -15.08
C GLY A 167 -7.70 8.63 -16.39
N ASN A 168 -6.86 7.93 -17.15
CA ASN A 168 -7.26 7.31 -18.42
C ASN A 168 -6.92 5.82 -18.47
N CYS A 169 -7.92 4.98 -18.25
CA CYS A 169 -7.78 3.52 -18.14
C CYS A 169 -7.01 2.89 -19.33
N ASN A 170 -7.32 3.30 -20.55
CA ASN A 170 -6.72 2.67 -21.74
C ASN A 170 -5.24 3.06 -21.89
N THR A 171 -4.93 4.33 -21.64
CA THR A 171 -3.56 4.86 -21.67
C THR A 171 -2.72 4.22 -20.57
N ASP A 172 -3.24 4.16 -19.35
CA ASP A 172 -2.55 3.65 -18.18
C ASP A 172 -2.25 2.14 -18.33
N ALA A 173 -3.25 1.36 -18.77
CA ALA A 173 -3.07 -0.06 -19.05
C ALA A 173 -2.05 -0.31 -20.18
N THR A 174 -2.06 0.50 -21.22
CA THR A 174 -1.10 0.38 -22.34
C THR A 174 0.31 0.71 -21.88
N ASN A 175 0.49 1.81 -21.15
CA ASN A 175 1.78 2.21 -20.60
C ASN A 175 2.36 1.14 -19.67
N PHE A 176 1.55 0.61 -18.76
CA PHE A 176 1.97 -0.46 -17.87
C PHE A 176 2.41 -1.70 -18.65
N ARG A 177 1.60 -2.17 -19.59
CA ARG A 177 1.91 -3.38 -20.39
C ARG A 177 3.16 -3.24 -21.23
N ASN A 178 3.42 -2.05 -21.76
CA ASN A 178 4.60 -1.78 -22.57
C ASN A 178 5.89 -1.67 -21.75
N SER A 179 5.78 -1.25 -20.48
CA SER A 179 6.94 -1.02 -19.62
C SER A 179 7.32 -2.23 -18.75
N ILE A 180 6.32 -2.99 -18.27
CA ILE A 180 6.58 -4.18 -17.45
C ILE A 180 7.12 -5.34 -18.28
N GLY A 181 8.10 -6.08 -17.72
CA GLY A 181 8.65 -7.29 -18.35
C GLY A 181 7.69 -8.49 -18.31
N THR A 182 8.13 -9.60 -18.85
CA THR A 182 7.43 -10.90 -18.80
C THR A 182 8.10 -11.88 -17.83
N LYS A 183 9.36 -11.59 -17.42
CA LYS A 183 10.10 -12.45 -16.50
C LYS A 183 9.46 -12.36 -15.10
N GLY A 184 9.05 -13.50 -14.56
CA GLY A 184 8.38 -13.56 -13.27
C GLY A 184 6.89 -13.15 -13.29
N ALA A 185 6.26 -13.02 -14.45
CA ALA A 185 4.88 -12.57 -14.61
C ALA A 185 3.86 -13.42 -13.82
N SER A 186 4.11 -14.72 -13.64
CA SER A 186 3.27 -15.61 -12.81
C SER A 186 3.30 -15.29 -11.31
N TYR A 187 4.32 -14.55 -10.86
CA TYR A 187 4.48 -14.11 -9.46
C TYR A 187 4.06 -12.66 -9.22
N GLY A 188 3.40 -12.02 -10.19
CA GLY A 188 2.93 -10.64 -10.06
C GLY A 188 1.45 -10.48 -10.28
N ALA A 189 0.84 -9.60 -9.50
CA ALA A 189 -0.57 -9.18 -9.65
C ALA A 189 -0.65 -7.65 -9.70
N ALA A 190 -1.15 -7.10 -10.80
CA ALA A 190 -1.31 -5.68 -10.99
C ALA A 190 -2.74 -5.22 -10.70
N TYR A 191 -2.88 -4.06 -10.06
CA TYR A 191 -4.18 -3.49 -9.65
C TYR A 191 -4.36 -2.06 -10.17
N TYR A 192 -5.60 -1.72 -10.52
CA TYR A 192 -6.04 -0.44 -11.05
C TYR A 192 -7.53 -0.22 -10.77
N PRO A 193 -8.01 0.99 -10.57
CA PRO A 193 -7.34 2.28 -10.49
C PRO A 193 -6.87 2.62 -9.07
N TYR A 194 -6.36 3.84 -8.89
CA TYR A 194 -6.13 4.41 -7.56
C TYR A 194 -7.45 4.56 -6.80
N ILE A 195 -7.34 4.49 -5.49
CA ILE A 195 -8.44 4.54 -4.53
C ILE A 195 -8.40 5.85 -3.75
N LYS A 196 -9.57 6.40 -3.41
CA LYS A 196 -9.69 7.60 -2.60
C LYS A 196 -9.90 7.22 -1.14
N SER A 197 -8.87 7.43 -0.33
CA SER A 197 -8.90 7.17 1.12
C SER A 197 -9.91 8.09 1.83
N VAL A 198 -10.47 7.62 2.95
CA VAL A 198 -11.23 8.45 3.89
C VAL A 198 -10.36 9.06 4.99
N TYR A 199 -9.08 8.72 4.99
CA TYR A 199 -8.14 9.14 6.03
C TYR A 199 -7.43 10.42 5.59
N ASP A 200 -7.95 11.56 6.00
CA ASP A 200 -7.32 12.85 5.73
C ASP A 200 -5.95 12.96 6.39
N ARG A 201 -5.04 13.66 5.71
CA ARG A 201 -3.75 14.05 6.28
C ARG A 201 -3.93 15.29 7.17
N GLU A 202 -3.15 15.34 8.24
CA GLU A 202 -3.03 16.56 9.03
C GLU A 202 -2.33 17.65 8.20
N ILE A 203 -2.94 18.83 8.15
CA ILE A 203 -2.42 19.98 7.42
C ILE A 203 -2.25 21.14 8.39
N ASN A 204 -1.02 21.60 8.57
CA ASN A 204 -0.74 22.80 9.33
C ASN A 204 -0.87 24.02 8.40
N VAL A 205 -1.60 25.05 8.84
CA VAL A 205 -1.80 26.27 8.06
C VAL A 205 -0.49 26.99 7.70
N TYR A 206 0.51 26.87 8.58
CA TYR A 206 1.83 27.48 8.36
C TYR A 206 2.67 26.73 7.31
N ASP A 207 2.36 25.48 7.01
CA ASP A 207 3.02 24.74 5.94
C ASP A 207 2.42 25.08 4.56
N ILE A 208 1.17 25.60 4.53
CA ILE A 208 0.42 25.87 3.30
C ILE A 208 0.08 27.35 3.05
N TYR A 209 0.51 28.27 3.94
CA TYR A 209 0.15 29.70 3.85
C TYR A 209 0.53 30.35 2.51
N LYS A 210 1.56 29.86 1.85
CA LYS A 210 2.01 30.35 0.54
C LYS A 210 0.97 30.14 -0.57
N GLY A 211 0.08 29.19 -0.41
CA GLY A 211 -1.06 28.96 -1.33
C GLY A 211 -2.30 29.82 -1.01
N LEU A 212 -2.21 30.76 -0.07
CA LEU A 212 -3.29 31.68 0.30
C LEU A 212 -3.01 33.07 -0.27
N GLU A 213 -4.08 33.79 -0.61
CA GLU A 213 -4.00 35.20 -0.97
C GLU A 213 -3.83 36.04 0.32
N LEU A 214 -2.59 36.45 0.61
CA LEU A 214 -2.21 37.19 1.80
C LEU A 214 -1.71 38.61 1.45
N SER A 215 -2.01 39.58 2.31
CA SER A 215 -1.33 40.87 2.26
C SER A 215 0.14 40.74 2.67
N ASN A 216 0.97 41.72 2.32
CA ASN A 216 2.39 41.70 2.68
C ASN A 216 2.63 41.53 4.19
N GLN A 217 1.83 42.19 5.04
CA GLN A 217 1.91 42.07 6.48
C GLN A 217 1.50 40.67 6.99
N GLU A 218 0.47 40.08 6.41
CA GLU A 218 0.05 38.73 6.75
C GLU A 218 1.09 37.70 6.31
N LEU A 219 1.75 37.91 5.17
CA LEU A 219 2.81 37.05 4.67
C LEU A 219 4.04 37.06 5.59
N GLU A 220 4.48 38.25 6.01
CA GLU A 220 5.58 38.41 6.96
C GLU A 220 5.26 37.74 8.30
N ASN A 221 4.05 37.94 8.81
CA ASN A 221 3.60 37.31 10.06
C ASN A 221 3.51 35.77 9.90
N ALA A 222 2.99 35.26 8.77
CA ALA A 222 2.90 33.84 8.52
C ALA A 222 4.28 33.19 8.45
N GLN A 223 5.23 33.84 7.78
CA GLN A 223 6.60 33.38 7.72
C GLN A 223 7.26 33.36 9.10
N TYR A 224 7.12 34.43 9.88
CA TYR A 224 7.65 34.51 11.23
C TYR A 224 7.08 33.39 12.14
N TYR A 225 5.76 33.16 12.11
CA TYR A 225 5.12 32.13 12.94
C TYR A 225 5.40 30.71 12.46
N ALA A 226 5.68 30.51 11.16
CA ALA A 226 6.07 29.20 10.62
C ALA A 226 7.46 28.74 11.12
N GLU A 227 8.34 29.68 11.48
CA GLU A 227 9.71 29.42 11.98
C GLU A 227 9.75 29.14 13.50
N LEU A 228 8.64 29.35 14.22
CA LEU A 228 8.60 29.11 15.66
C LEU A 228 8.64 27.61 15.98
N SER A 229 9.50 27.24 16.89
CA SER A 229 9.60 25.85 17.39
C SER A 229 8.40 25.42 18.24
N GLU A 230 7.76 26.38 18.92
CA GLU A 230 6.56 26.15 19.74
C GLU A 230 5.48 27.20 19.44
N PRO A 231 4.21 26.81 19.40
CA PRO A 231 3.12 27.73 19.14
C PRO A 231 2.92 28.68 20.32
N THR A 232 2.78 29.99 20.01
CA THR A 232 2.41 31.03 20.97
C THR A 232 0.90 31.31 20.92
N GLU A 233 0.37 32.05 21.91
CA GLU A 233 -1.03 32.48 21.86
C GLU A 233 -1.31 33.34 20.60
N GLU A 234 -0.36 34.23 20.26
CA GLU A 234 -0.47 35.10 19.08
C GLU A 234 -0.43 34.29 17.77
N SER A 235 0.49 33.32 17.65
CA SER A 235 0.53 32.45 16.48
C SER A 235 -0.74 31.60 16.35
N THR A 236 -1.27 31.10 17.46
CA THR A 236 -2.53 30.34 17.47
C THR A 236 -3.72 31.20 17.02
N LEU A 237 -3.77 32.45 17.46
CA LEU A 237 -4.82 33.39 17.03
C LEU A 237 -4.71 33.71 15.54
N PHE A 238 -3.50 33.97 15.07
CA PHE A 238 -3.23 34.25 13.67
C PHE A 238 -3.54 33.03 12.77
N ALA A 239 -3.20 31.81 13.21
CA ALA A 239 -3.60 30.60 12.52
C ALA A 239 -5.12 30.50 12.33
N LYS A 240 -5.90 30.78 13.41
CA LYS A 240 -7.37 30.80 13.33
C LYS A 240 -7.88 31.87 12.35
N GLN A 241 -7.20 33.02 12.28
CA GLN A 241 -7.55 34.06 11.31
C GLN A 241 -7.31 33.59 9.87
N LEU A 242 -6.18 32.94 9.59
CA LEU A 242 -5.89 32.37 8.26
C LEU A 242 -6.89 31.26 7.90
N MET A 243 -7.20 30.36 8.85
CA MET A 243 -8.18 29.29 8.64
C MET A 243 -9.61 29.79 8.40
N SER A 244 -9.93 31.01 8.84
CA SER A 244 -11.26 31.62 8.60
C SER A 244 -11.42 32.18 7.18
N LYS A 245 -10.34 32.28 6.40
CA LYS A 245 -10.41 32.77 5.03
C LYS A 245 -11.12 31.75 4.12
N PRO A 246 -12.01 32.16 3.22
CA PRO A 246 -12.74 31.24 2.33
C PRO A 246 -11.82 30.48 1.38
N GLU A 247 -10.64 31.05 1.05
CA GLU A 247 -9.61 30.41 0.22
C GLU A 247 -8.96 29.22 0.94
N TYR A 248 -8.81 29.29 2.27
CA TYR A 248 -8.21 28.22 3.06
C TYR A 248 -8.98 26.90 2.93
N ALA A 249 -10.29 26.93 3.08
CA ALA A 249 -11.12 25.72 2.96
C ALA A 249 -11.03 25.10 1.55
N LYS A 250 -10.97 25.93 0.51
CA LYS A 250 -10.81 25.48 -0.89
C LYS A 250 -9.44 24.85 -1.11
N LEU A 251 -8.39 25.49 -0.56
CA LEU A 251 -7.02 25.00 -0.67
C LEU A 251 -6.86 23.66 0.04
N VAL A 252 -7.32 23.55 1.27
CA VAL A 252 -7.31 22.30 2.05
C VAL A 252 -8.07 21.19 1.32
N ALA A 253 -9.27 21.48 0.80
CA ALA A 253 -10.05 20.48 0.05
C ALA A 253 -9.27 19.98 -1.19
N LYS A 254 -8.63 20.88 -1.95
CA LYS A 254 -7.80 20.54 -3.10
C LYS A 254 -6.59 19.67 -2.71
N ILE A 255 -5.92 20.01 -1.60
CA ILE A 255 -4.78 19.24 -1.09
C ILE A 255 -5.25 17.85 -0.65
N GLN A 256 -6.34 17.77 0.13
CA GLN A 256 -6.87 16.48 0.60
C GLN A 256 -7.33 15.58 -0.54
N GLU A 257 -7.94 16.14 -1.58
CA GLU A 257 -8.32 15.36 -2.77
C GLU A 257 -7.11 14.67 -3.41
N GLN A 258 -5.97 15.35 -3.48
CA GLN A 258 -4.72 14.78 -4.02
C GLN A 258 -4.03 13.84 -3.02
N ALA A 259 -4.00 14.20 -1.73
CA ALA A 259 -3.39 13.40 -0.68
C ALA A 259 -4.11 12.07 -0.48
N ASN A 260 -5.42 12.07 -0.58
CA ASN A 260 -6.26 10.88 -0.40
C ASN A 260 -6.26 9.95 -1.62
N LEU A 261 -5.69 10.38 -2.74
CA LEU A 261 -5.54 9.54 -3.93
C LEU A 261 -4.32 8.63 -3.80
N LEU A 262 -4.56 7.35 -3.54
CA LEU A 262 -3.53 6.37 -3.17
C LEU A 262 -3.49 5.18 -4.12
N PRO A 263 -2.31 4.58 -4.32
CA PRO A 263 -2.19 3.30 -4.99
C PRO A 263 -2.87 2.20 -4.17
N PRO A 264 -3.51 1.21 -4.81
CA PRO A 264 -4.30 0.21 -4.12
C PRO A 264 -3.47 -0.87 -3.41
N SER A 265 -2.19 -1.04 -3.70
CA SER A 265 -1.38 -2.18 -3.25
C SER A 265 -1.40 -2.40 -1.73
N GLY A 266 -1.38 -1.34 -0.92
CA GLY A 266 -1.48 -1.45 0.54
C GLY A 266 -2.81 -2.07 0.99
N ALA A 267 -3.94 -1.60 0.46
CA ALA A 267 -5.25 -2.17 0.74
C ALA A 267 -5.36 -3.62 0.25
N ILE A 268 -4.83 -3.91 -0.93
CA ILE A 268 -4.84 -5.25 -1.54
C ILE A 268 -4.03 -6.24 -0.68
N ALA A 269 -2.86 -5.84 -0.18
CA ALA A 269 -2.09 -6.68 0.74
C ALA A 269 -2.90 -7.06 2.00
N GLY A 270 -3.63 -6.09 2.57
CA GLY A 270 -4.56 -6.35 3.68
C GLY A 270 -5.68 -7.32 3.31
N ILE A 271 -6.26 -7.16 2.12
CA ILE A 271 -7.30 -8.07 1.61
C ILE A 271 -6.76 -9.49 1.42
N TYR A 272 -5.51 -9.67 0.98
CA TYR A 272 -4.88 -10.99 0.89
C TYR A 272 -4.76 -11.61 2.27
N CYS A 273 -4.28 -10.87 3.27
CA CYS A 273 -4.22 -11.34 4.66
C CYS A 273 -5.60 -11.74 5.18
N ALA A 274 -6.62 -10.91 4.98
CA ALA A 274 -7.99 -11.20 5.40
C ALA A 274 -8.58 -12.42 4.67
N ASN A 275 -8.35 -12.55 3.37
CA ASN A 275 -8.81 -13.68 2.58
C ASN A 275 -8.20 -14.99 3.07
N ASP A 276 -6.89 -15.04 3.26
CA ASP A 276 -6.17 -16.22 3.71
C ASP A 276 -6.63 -16.66 5.11
N ASN A 277 -6.80 -15.69 6.01
CA ASN A 277 -7.25 -15.96 7.37
C ASN A 277 -8.71 -16.43 7.46
N GLN A 278 -9.61 -15.91 6.60
CA GLN A 278 -11.05 -16.18 6.68
C GLN A 278 -11.48 -17.33 5.78
N ARG A 279 -10.86 -17.49 4.61
CA ARG A 279 -11.30 -18.39 3.55
C ARG A 279 -10.25 -19.43 3.15
N GLY A 280 -9.01 -19.24 3.58
CA GLY A 280 -7.86 -20.08 3.27
C GLY A 280 -7.14 -19.67 1.98
N VAL A 281 -5.89 -20.08 1.88
CA VAL A 281 -4.95 -19.72 0.79
C VAL A 281 -5.40 -20.20 -0.60
N TRP A 282 -6.31 -21.15 -0.67
CA TRP A 282 -6.87 -21.67 -1.93
C TRP A 282 -7.96 -20.76 -2.53
N HIS A 283 -8.45 -19.80 -1.78
CA HIS A 283 -9.50 -18.88 -2.24
C HIS A 283 -8.84 -17.64 -2.89
N ALA A 284 -9.28 -17.34 -4.13
CA ALA A 284 -8.78 -16.15 -4.81
C ALA A 284 -9.24 -14.86 -4.10
N PRO A 285 -8.36 -13.85 -3.94
CA PRO A 285 -8.68 -12.58 -3.27
C PRO A 285 -9.48 -11.64 -4.20
N ALA A 286 -10.64 -12.09 -4.64
CA ALA A 286 -11.55 -11.34 -5.50
C ALA A 286 -12.96 -11.29 -4.91
N ASN A 287 -13.78 -10.36 -5.38
CA ASN A 287 -15.12 -10.07 -4.87
C ASN A 287 -15.10 -9.75 -3.36
N MET A 288 -14.06 -9.05 -2.93
CA MET A 288 -13.89 -8.57 -1.57
C MET A 288 -13.99 -7.05 -1.53
N SER A 289 -14.66 -6.54 -0.49
CA SER A 289 -14.82 -5.10 -0.30
C SER A 289 -13.50 -4.47 0.12
N VAL A 290 -13.23 -3.28 -0.39
CA VAL A 290 -12.11 -2.45 0.05
C VAL A 290 -12.61 -1.49 1.12
N SER A 291 -12.01 -1.56 2.30
CA SER A 291 -12.33 -0.72 3.46
C SER A 291 -11.45 0.53 3.51
N GLY A 292 -11.91 1.57 4.23
CA GLY A 292 -11.13 2.80 4.42
C GLY A 292 -11.07 3.71 3.19
N ILE A 293 -11.96 3.51 2.21
CA ILE A 293 -12.03 4.30 0.99
C ILE A 293 -13.44 4.86 0.74
N SER A 294 -13.50 6.03 0.13
CA SER A 294 -14.75 6.70 -0.26
C SER A 294 -15.12 6.46 -1.72
N ASP A 295 -14.16 6.38 -2.61
CA ASP A 295 -14.34 6.22 -4.05
C ASP A 295 -13.08 5.68 -4.73
N ILE A 296 -13.17 5.49 -6.04
CA ILE A 296 -12.08 5.15 -6.95
C ILE A 296 -11.83 6.30 -7.94
N ASN A 297 -10.59 6.45 -8.41
CA ASN A 297 -10.24 7.55 -9.30
C ASN A 297 -10.91 7.43 -10.68
N VAL A 298 -10.97 6.24 -11.23
CA VAL A 298 -11.51 5.97 -12.57
C VAL A 298 -12.63 4.93 -12.51
N ARG A 299 -13.80 5.27 -13.07
CA ARG A 299 -14.91 4.31 -13.25
C ARG A 299 -14.63 3.41 -14.44
N ILE A 300 -14.61 2.11 -14.22
CA ILE A 300 -14.29 1.09 -15.22
C ILE A 300 -15.59 0.48 -15.75
N SER A 301 -15.82 0.59 -17.05
CA SER A 301 -16.95 -0.05 -17.76
C SER A 301 -16.70 -1.55 -17.94
N ASP A 302 -17.75 -2.31 -18.27
CA ASP A 302 -17.63 -3.76 -18.52
C ASP A 302 -16.72 -4.04 -19.73
N LYS A 303 -16.74 -3.20 -20.75
CA LYS A 303 -15.83 -3.30 -21.91
C LYS A 303 -14.36 -3.14 -21.46
N GLN A 304 -14.08 -2.08 -20.72
CA GLN A 304 -12.73 -1.83 -20.20
C GLN A 304 -12.27 -2.95 -19.24
N GLN A 305 -13.18 -3.49 -18.42
CA GLN A 305 -12.90 -4.66 -17.58
C GLN A 305 -12.47 -5.86 -18.42
N GLY A 306 -13.14 -6.12 -19.53
CA GLY A 306 -12.75 -7.18 -20.48
C GLY A 306 -11.34 -6.96 -21.03
N GLU A 307 -11.03 -5.73 -21.45
CA GLU A 307 -9.74 -5.34 -22.00
C GLU A 307 -8.61 -5.37 -20.94
N LEU A 308 -8.93 -5.12 -19.66
CA LEU A 308 -7.98 -5.27 -18.55
C LEU A 308 -7.68 -6.74 -18.25
N ASN A 309 -8.70 -7.59 -18.25
CA ASN A 309 -8.58 -9.01 -17.94
C ASN A 309 -7.95 -9.82 -19.06
N GLU A 310 -8.25 -9.50 -20.31
CA GLU A 310 -7.79 -10.26 -21.49
C GLU A 310 -7.16 -9.33 -22.49
N ASN A 311 -5.87 -9.54 -22.75
CA ASN A 311 -5.11 -8.77 -23.72
C ASN A 311 -4.16 -9.68 -24.48
N THR A 312 -3.84 -9.34 -25.71
CA THR A 312 -2.90 -10.08 -26.56
C THR A 312 -1.49 -10.18 -25.97
N SER A 313 -1.10 -9.24 -25.10
CA SER A 313 0.17 -9.30 -24.36
C SER A 313 0.17 -10.32 -23.20
N GLY A 314 -1.01 -10.82 -22.81
CA GLY A 314 -1.17 -11.69 -21.66
C GLY A 314 -1.06 -11.01 -20.28
N LYS A 315 -0.66 -9.74 -20.23
CA LYS A 315 -0.46 -9.00 -18.99
C LYS A 315 -1.80 -8.51 -18.45
N CYS A 316 -2.40 -9.29 -17.54
CA CYS A 316 -3.69 -8.96 -16.93
C CYS A 316 -3.54 -7.86 -15.87
N ILE A 317 -4.57 -7.03 -15.75
CA ILE A 317 -4.69 -5.99 -14.73
C ILE A 317 -5.99 -6.23 -13.97
N ASN A 318 -5.93 -6.37 -12.67
CA ASN A 318 -7.08 -6.58 -11.81
C ASN A 318 -7.76 -5.26 -11.51
N ALA A 319 -9.04 -5.15 -11.86
CA ALA A 319 -9.79 -3.94 -11.65
C ALA A 319 -10.37 -3.85 -10.25
N ILE A 320 -10.38 -2.65 -9.69
CA ILE A 320 -11.17 -2.28 -8.51
C ILE A 320 -12.37 -1.50 -9.03
N ARG A 321 -13.59 -1.94 -8.69
CA ARG A 321 -14.82 -1.37 -9.25
C ARG A 321 -15.83 -1.01 -8.18
N ALA A 322 -16.54 0.08 -8.42
CA ALA A 322 -17.68 0.46 -7.61
C ALA A 322 -18.97 -0.11 -8.20
N PHE A 323 -19.74 -0.80 -7.37
CA PHE A 323 -21.04 -1.39 -7.74
C PHE A 323 -22.16 -0.76 -6.92
N GLN A 324 -23.26 -0.44 -7.57
CA GLN A 324 -24.43 0.09 -6.90
C GLN A 324 -24.98 -0.94 -5.90
N GLY A 325 -25.11 -0.54 -4.65
CA GLY A 325 -25.62 -1.39 -3.56
C GLY A 325 -24.64 -2.43 -3.00
N LYS A 326 -23.42 -2.56 -3.59
CA LYS A 326 -22.40 -3.50 -3.10
C LYS A 326 -21.11 -2.82 -2.64
N GLY A 327 -20.95 -1.51 -2.94
CA GLY A 327 -19.73 -0.77 -2.61
C GLY A 327 -18.60 -0.99 -3.62
N ILE A 328 -17.37 -0.78 -3.15
CA ILE A 328 -16.16 -0.88 -3.99
C ILE A 328 -15.52 -2.24 -3.71
N LEU A 329 -15.32 -3.01 -4.79
CA LEU A 329 -14.85 -4.39 -4.72
C LEU A 329 -13.60 -4.59 -5.57
N VAL A 330 -12.71 -5.47 -5.12
CA VAL A 330 -11.67 -6.06 -5.95
C VAL A 330 -12.35 -7.01 -6.93
N TRP A 331 -12.25 -6.73 -8.23
CA TRP A 331 -13.00 -7.43 -9.28
C TRP A 331 -12.08 -8.15 -10.26
N GLY A 332 -11.05 -8.79 -9.74
CA GLY A 332 -10.09 -9.61 -10.49
C GLY A 332 -9.11 -10.31 -9.56
N ALA A 333 -8.65 -11.48 -9.98
CA ALA A 333 -7.63 -12.27 -9.28
C ALA A 333 -6.76 -12.99 -10.31
N ARG A 334 -6.13 -12.23 -11.20
CA ARG A 334 -5.25 -12.75 -12.25
C ARG A 334 -3.82 -12.28 -12.02
N THR A 335 -2.89 -13.16 -12.33
CA THR A 335 -1.48 -12.82 -12.42
C THR A 335 -1.19 -12.07 -13.72
N LEU A 336 0.04 -11.57 -13.86
CA LEU A 336 0.50 -10.98 -15.13
C LEU A 336 0.77 -12.02 -16.22
N ASP A 337 0.66 -13.32 -15.92
CA ASP A 337 0.80 -14.43 -16.88
C ASP A 337 -0.59 -14.95 -17.31
N GLY A 338 -1.38 -14.06 -17.85
CA GLY A 338 -2.76 -14.34 -18.25
C GLY A 338 -2.93 -15.31 -19.44
N LEU A 339 -1.86 -15.59 -20.18
CA LEU A 339 -1.86 -16.59 -21.26
C LEU A 339 -1.55 -18.00 -20.75
N SER A 340 -1.01 -18.14 -19.56
CA SER A 340 -0.74 -19.43 -18.95
C SER A 340 -2.07 -20.15 -18.61
N SER A 341 -2.18 -21.42 -18.91
CA SER A 341 -3.30 -22.25 -18.47
C SER A 341 -3.21 -22.60 -16.98
N GLU A 342 -2.00 -22.58 -16.42
CA GLU A 342 -1.68 -23.04 -15.08
C GLU A 342 -1.57 -21.87 -14.08
N TRP A 343 -0.90 -20.77 -14.47
CA TRP A 343 -0.49 -19.69 -13.56
C TRP A 343 -1.28 -18.37 -13.72
N LYS A 344 -2.34 -18.35 -14.50
CA LYS A 344 -3.12 -17.13 -14.76
C LYS A 344 -3.95 -16.62 -13.58
N TYR A 345 -4.21 -17.45 -12.58
CA TYR A 345 -5.02 -17.07 -11.41
C TYR A 345 -4.20 -17.03 -10.14
N ILE A 346 -4.55 -16.09 -9.26
CA ILE A 346 -4.02 -15.99 -7.91
C ILE A 346 -4.84 -16.89 -6.99
N SER A 347 -4.19 -17.87 -6.41
CA SER A 347 -4.82 -18.76 -5.43
C SER A 347 -3.76 -19.45 -4.58
#